data_d6b70153e0f6311a17cb391e6e8fb60b
#
_entry.id   d6b70153e0f6311a17cb391e6e8fb60b
#
_cell.length_a   1.000
_cell.length_b   1.000
_cell.length_c   1.000
_cell.angle_alpha   90.00
_cell.angle_beta   90.00
_cell.angle_gamma   90.00
#
_symmetry.space_group_name_H-M   'P 1'
#
loop_
_entity.id
_entity.type
_entity.pdbx_description
1 polymer ?
#
loop_
_entity_poly.entity_id
_entity_poly.type
_entity_poly.pdbx_seq_one_letter_code
_entity_poly.pdbx_strand_id
1 'polypeptide(L)'
;MKPQNKILIATKNPGKVSEFKEFLKDMPFKIISLADLKIKEDIEEDGKTYKENSQKKALFFARLTGLPAVADDGGIEIVALNNEPGIKSRRWLGHEATDEELVGHMLKISKKLPNNNRKAFFRTVITFALPSGRVWSVEGDVEGIISEKPHLKLLKGYPYRSFFFIPKLNKFYHESELSK
;
A
#
# COMPACT_ATOMS: atom_id res chain seq x y z
N MET A 1 13.63 30.92 10.07
CA MET A 1 13.66 30.05 8.87
C MET A 1 12.25 29.95 8.31
N LYS A 2 12.04 30.25 7.02
CA LYS A 2 10.73 30.04 6.36
C LYS A 2 10.37 28.55 6.53
N PRO A 3 9.13 28.19 6.88
CA PRO A 3 8.73 26.79 6.95
C PRO A 3 9.05 26.16 5.61
N GLN A 4 9.84 25.09 5.61
CA GLN A 4 10.11 24.38 4.38
C GLN A 4 8.77 23.76 3.97
N ASN A 5 8.17 24.26 2.87
CA ASN A 5 6.97 23.70 2.26
C ASN A 5 7.31 22.32 1.63
N LYS A 6 7.71 21.35 2.47
CA LYS A 6 8.08 20.01 2.05
C LYS A 6 7.22 19.00 2.78
N ILE A 7 6.80 17.96 2.05
CA ILE A 7 6.15 16.77 2.63
C ILE A 7 6.99 15.55 2.24
N LEU A 8 7.30 14.72 3.22
CA LEU A 8 8.02 13.47 3.04
C LEU A 8 7.03 12.33 2.72
N ILE A 9 7.27 11.60 1.64
CA ILE A 9 6.64 10.31 1.38
C ILE A 9 7.43 9.25 2.14
N ALA A 10 6.86 8.71 3.20
CA ALA A 10 7.49 7.79 4.13
C ALA A 10 7.27 6.32 3.71
N THR A 11 7.71 5.95 2.52
CA THR A 11 7.70 4.57 2.02
C THR A 11 8.94 4.30 1.17
N LYS A 12 9.42 3.05 1.24
CA LYS A 12 10.51 2.53 0.38
C LYS A 12 9.98 1.89 -0.91
N ASN A 13 8.67 1.64 -1.01
CA ASN A 13 8.07 1.08 -2.21
C ASN A 13 8.04 2.12 -3.35
N PRO A 14 8.76 1.92 -4.47
CA PRO A 14 8.85 2.90 -5.54
C PRO A 14 7.52 3.14 -6.24
N GLY A 15 6.63 2.14 -6.29
CA GLY A 15 5.29 2.27 -6.83
C GLY A 15 4.46 3.25 -6.00
N LYS A 16 4.44 3.07 -4.67
CA LYS A 16 3.76 3.99 -3.75
C LYS A 16 4.32 5.41 -3.82
N VAL A 17 5.65 5.56 -3.92
CA VAL A 17 6.28 6.88 -4.11
C VAL A 17 5.75 7.56 -5.36
N SER A 18 5.65 6.84 -6.47
CA SER A 18 5.11 7.37 -7.74
C SER A 18 3.65 7.79 -7.61
N GLU A 19 2.81 6.95 -6.99
CA GLU A 19 1.40 7.25 -6.74
C GLU A 19 1.21 8.48 -5.86
N PHE A 20 1.92 8.58 -4.74
CA PHE A 20 1.85 9.76 -3.88
C PHE A 20 2.33 11.04 -4.59
N LYS A 21 3.39 10.96 -5.39
CA LYS A 21 3.86 12.10 -6.18
C LYS A 21 2.79 12.57 -7.17
N GLU A 22 2.08 11.65 -7.81
CA GLU A 22 0.98 11.98 -8.73
C GLU A 22 -0.23 12.57 -7.99
N PHE A 23 -0.66 11.97 -6.88
CA PHE A 23 -1.79 12.48 -6.09
C PHE A 23 -1.55 13.85 -5.46
N LEU A 24 -0.31 14.16 -5.12
CA LEU A 24 0.07 15.38 -4.42
C LEU A 24 0.66 16.44 -5.36
N LYS A 25 0.72 16.21 -6.67
CA LYS A 25 1.41 17.08 -7.63
C LYS A 25 0.90 18.52 -7.66
N ASP A 26 -0.42 18.70 -7.43
CA ASP A 26 -1.07 20.02 -7.47
C ASP A 26 -1.06 20.72 -6.10
N MET A 27 -0.47 20.10 -5.08
CA MET A 27 -0.36 20.68 -3.76
C MET A 27 0.80 21.71 -3.71
N PRO A 28 0.66 22.78 -2.94
CA PRO A 28 1.68 23.84 -2.85
C PRO A 28 2.90 23.43 -2.00
N PHE A 29 3.27 22.15 -2.03
CA PHE A 29 4.38 21.57 -1.27
C PHE A 29 5.36 20.88 -2.19
N LYS A 30 6.64 20.95 -1.84
CA LYS A 30 7.66 20.11 -2.46
C LYS A 30 7.57 18.70 -1.90
N ILE A 31 7.21 17.74 -2.73
CA ILE A 31 7.14 16.33 -2.37
C ILE A 31 8.53 15.71 -2.47
N ILE A 32 8.97 15.05 -1.40
CA ILE A 32 10.26 14.36 -1.32
C ILE A 32 10.06 12.94 -0.80
N SER A 33 10.94 12.04 -1.20
CA SER A 33 10.94 10.63 -0.76
C SER A 33 12.07 10.33 0.22
N LEU A 34 12.04 9.17 0.85
CA LEU A 34 13.14 8.67 1.68
C LEU A 34 14.44 8.55 0.87
N ALA A 35 14.34 8.14 -0.40
CA ALA A 35 15.48 8.03 -1.30
C ALA A 35 16.12 9.40 -1.61
N ASP A 36 15.31 10.44 -1.79
CA ASP A 36 15.81 11.80 -2.03
C ASP A 36 16.63 12.33 -0.83
N LEU A 37 16.32 11.85 0.38
CA LEU A 37 17.06 12.17 1.62
C LEU A 37 18.14 11.15 1.96
N LYS A 38 18.30 10.09 1.16
CA LYS A 38 19.25 8.97 1.39
C LYS A 38 19.01 8.27 2.73
N ILE A 39 17.77 8.24 3.21
CA ILE A 39 17.38 7.59 4.46
C ILE A 39 17.36 6.09 4.24
N LYS A 40 18.14 5.36 5.05
CA LYS A 40 18.23 3.89 5.04
C LYS A 40 17.43 3.26 6.20
N GLU A 41 17.18 4.03 7.23
CA GLU A 41 16.43 3.62 8.39
C GLU A 41 15.10 3.00 7.99
N ASP A 42 14.66 2.05 8.78
CA ASP A 42 13.37 1.38 8.63
C ASP A 42 12.67 1.27 9.97
N ILE A 43 11.40 0.94 9.93
CA ILE A 43 10.63 0.70 11.13
C ILE A 43 9.80 -0.57 10.95
N GLU A 44 9.82 -1.42 11.96
CA GLU A 44 9.03 -2.64 11.96
C GLU A 44 7.53 -2.32 12.00
N GLU A 45 6.79 -2.90 11.07
CA GLU A 45 5.33 -2.82 10.99
C GLU A 45 4.71 -3.98 11.80
N ASP A 46 4.81 -3.89 13.13
CA ASP A 46 4.34 -4.88 14.11
C ASP A 46 2.95 -4.56 14.70
N GLY A 47 2.30 -3.51 14.22
CA GLY A 47 0.95 -3.12 14.60
C GLY A 47 -0.08 -4.21 14.27
N LYS A 48 -1.21 -4.18 14.97
CA LYS A 48 -2.33 -5.11 14.78
C LYS A 48 -3.31 -4.65 13.70
N THR A 49 -3.20 -3.41 13.25
CA THR A 49 -4.06 -2.81 12.24
C THR A 49 -3.25 -2.01 11.22
N TYR A 50 -3.78 -1.83 10.01
CA TYR A 50 -3.18 -0.92 9.02
C TYR A 50 -2.99 0.49 9.58
N LYS A 51 -3.96 0.96 10.39
CA LYS A 51 -3.88 2.28 11.02
C LYS A 51 -2.69 2.41 11.97
N GLU A 52 -2.47 1.41 12.83
CA GLU A 52 -1.33 1.40 13.74
C GLU A 52 0.00 1.45 12.98
N ASN A 53 0.16 0.61 11.95
CA ASN A 53 1.37 0.59 11.14
C ASN A 53 1.56 1.91 10.37
N SER A 54 0.51 2.41 9.72
CA SER A 54 0.55 3.67 8.99
C SER A 54 0.95 4.83 9.90
N GLN A 55 0.36 4.93 11.11
CA GLN A 55 0.67 5.96 12.10
C GLN A 55 2.11 5.82 12.63
N LYS A 56 2.52 4.61 12.99
CA LYS A 56 3.86 4.31 13.47
C LYS A 56 4.91 4.76 12.43
N LYS A 57 4.70 4.41 11.18
CA LYS A 57 5.59 4.77 10.07
C LYS A 57 5.64 6.28 9.82
N ALA A 58 4.48 6.93 9.70
CA ALA A 58 4.41 8.37 9.46
C ALA A 58 5.09 9.17 10.58
N LEU A 59 4.80 8.83 11.85
CA LEU A 59 5.39 9.49 13.02
C LEU A 59 6.89 9.29 13.12
N PHE A 60 7.36 8.06 12.89
CA PHE A 60 8.78 7.75 12.95
C PHE A 60 9.57 8.63 11.97
N PHE A 61 9.18 8.64 10.70
CA PHE A 61 9.89 9.41 9.70
C PHE A 61 9.68 10.92 9.83
N ALA A 62 8.52 11.38 10.32
CA ALA A 62 8.32 12.79 10.62
C ALA A 62 9.28 13.28 11.71
N ARG A 63 9.46 12.50 12.77
CA ARG A 63 10.40 12.84 13.86
C ARG A 63 11.85 12.74 13.43
N LEU A 64 12.20 11.69 12.68
CA LEU A 64 13.56 11.47 12.17
C LEU A 64 14.04 12.63 11.29
N THR A 65 13.15 13.16 10.44
CA THR A 65 13.51 14.17 9.45
C THR A 65 13.17 15.61 9.83
N GLY A 66 12.35 15.79 10.87
CA GLY A 66 11.81 17.10 11.20
C GLY A 66 10.78 17.65 10.19
N LEU A 67 10.32 16.83 9.23
CA LEU A 67 9.38 17.21 8.18
C LEU A 67 8.02 16.58 8.41
N PRO A 68 6.91 17.23 7.99
CA PRO A 68 5.65 16.54 7.85
C PRO A 68 5.81 15.32 6.94
N ALA A 69 5.22 14.18 7.32
CA ALA A 69 5.35 12.95 6.58
C ALA A 69 3.98 12.32 6.29
N VAL A 70 3.85 11.71 5.12
CA VAL A 70 2.73 10.86 4.74
C VAL A 70 3.22 9.44 4.58
N ALA A 71 2.51 8.49 5.19
CA ALA A 71 2.73 7.06 5.05
C ALA A 71 1.40 6.36 4.79
N ASP A 72 1.47 5.18 4.21
CA ASP A 72 0.34 4.29 4.10
C ASP A 72 0.70 2.90 4.63
N ASP A 73 -0.33 2.18 5.05
CA ASP A 73 -0.29 0.73 5.18
C ASP A 73 -1.58 0.16 4.61
N GLY A 74 -1.49 -1.03 4.04
CA GLY A 74 -2.63 -1.66 3.41
C GLY A 74 -2.30 -3.05 2.87
N GLY A 75 -3.35 -3.75 2.48
CA GLY A 75 -3.22 -5.11 2.01
C GLY A 75 -4.45 -5.59 1.27
N ILE A 76 -4.36 -6.84 0.81
CA ILE A 76 -5.46 -7.57 0.21
C ILE A 76 -6.11 -8.47 1.25
N GLU A 77 -7.44 -8.46 1.29
CA GLU A 77 -8.26 -9.32 2.14
C GLU A 77 -9.12 -10.20 1.26
N ILE A 78 -8.96 -11.52 1.35
CA ILE A 78 -9.70 -12.50 0.54
C ILE A 78 -10.73 -13.17 1.43
N VAL A 79 -12.01 -12.94 1.14
CA VAL A 79 -13.13 -13.40 2.00
C VAL A 79 -13.11 -14.90 2.21
N ALA A 80 -12.86 -15.69 1.17
CA ALA A 80 -12.78 -17.14 1.23
C ALA A 80 -11.63 -17.67 2.13
N LEU A 81 -10.67 -16.82 2.49
CA LEU A 81 -9.53 -17.12 3.35
C LEU A 81 -9.61 -16.39 4.69
N ASN A 82 -10.84 -16.10 5.17
CA ASN A 82 -11.06 -15.36 6.42
C ASN A 82 -10.34 -14.00 6.46
N ASN A 83 -10.35 -13.31 5.32
CA ASN A 83 -9.67 -12.03 5.08
C ASN A 83 -8.14 -12.07 5.13
N GLU A 84 -7.54 -13.26 5.04
CA GLU A 84 -6.10 -13.36 4.83
C GLU A 84 -5.71 -12.93 3.40
N PRO A 85 -4.49 -12.45 3.20
CA PRO A 85 -3.42 -12.18 4.17
C PRO A 85 -3.59 -10.91 5.02
N GLY A 86 -4.47 -9.97 4.64
CA GLY A 86 -4.73 -8.74 5.38
C GLY A 86 -3.45 -7.97 5.65
N ILE A 87 -3.23 -7.58 6.90
CA ILE A 87 -2.06 -6.83 7.36
C ILE A 87 -0.73 -7.53 7.09
N LYS A 88 -0.76 -8.85 6.86
CA LYS A 88 0.42 -9.64 6.52
C LYS A 88 0.67 -9.74 5.02
N SER A 89 0.02 -8.91 4.19
CA SER A 89 0.10 -9.04 2.73
C SER A 89 1.53 -9.16 2.20
N ARG A 90 2.47 -8.36 2.70
CA ARG A 90 3.87 -8.46 2.28
C ARG A 90 4.62 -9.63 2.92
N ARG A 91 4.13 -10.10 4.07
CA ARG A 91 4.74 -11.19 4.87
C ARG A 91 3.88 -12.45 4.88
N TRP A 92 3.04 -12.67 3.87
CA TRP A 92 2.13 -13.81 3.81
C TRP A 92 2.85 -15.17 3.86
N LEU A 93 4.08 -15.22 3.37
CA LEU A 93 4.91 -16.43 3.38
C LEU A 93 5.74 -16.61 4.66
N GLY A 94 5.51 -15.79 5.71
CA GLY A 94 6.25 -15.84 6.96
C GLY A 94 7.55 -15.03 6.96
N HIS A 95 7.90 -14.39 5.85
CA HIS A 95 9.04 -13.48 5.69
C HIS A 95 8.64 -12.30 4.80
N GLU A 96 9.50 -11.29 4.70
CA GLU A 96 9.34 -10.19 3.74
C GLU A 96 9.56 -10.76 2.33
N ALA A 97 8.44 -11.07 1.65
CA ALA A 97 8.48 -11.77 0.38
C ALA A 97 8.72 -10.83 -0.82
N THR A 98 9.36 -11.35 -1.87
CA THR A 98 9.48 -10.65 -3.15
C THR A 98 8.15 -10.62 -3.90
N ASP A 99 8.04 -9.78 -4.92
CA ASP A 99 6.84 -9.75 -5.77
C ASP A 99 6.65 -11.09 -6.50
N GLU A 100 7.74 -11.71 -6.94
CA GLU A 100 7.73 -13.00 -7.65
C GLU A 100 7.21 -14.13 -6.76
N GLU A 101 7.65 -14.19 -5.50
CA GLU A 101 7.18 -15.17 -4.52
C GLU A 101 5.68 -15.01 -4.27
N LEU A 102 5.22 -13.76 -4.07
CA LEU A 102 3.80 -13.46 -3.83
C LEU A 102 2.92 -13.74 -5.05
N VAL A 103 3.39 -13.42 -6.26
CA VAL A 103 2.70 -13.78 -7.50
C VAL A 103 2.62 -15.30 -7.66
N GLY A 104 3.73 -16.02 -7.42
CA GLY A 104 3.76 -17.48 -7.46
C GLY A 104 2.82 -18.11 -6.44
N HIS A 105 2.71 -17.53 -5.24
CA HIS A 105 1.77 -17.97 -4.21
C HIS A 105 0.32 -17.70 -4.64
N MET A 106 0.02 -16.49 -5.13
CA MET A 106 -1.31 -16.12 -5.61
C MET A 106 -1.79 -16.98 -6.78
N LEU A 107 -0.90 -17.41 -7.68
CA LEU A 107 -1.24 -18.35 -8.75
C LEU A 107 -1.78 -19.68 -8.21
N LYS A 108 -1.24 -20.16 -7.07
CA LYS A 108 -1.71 -21.39 -6.43
C LYS A 108 -3.04 -21.15 -5.70
N ILE A 109 -3.16 -20.02 -5.00
CA ILE A 109 -4.37 -19.63 -4.27
C ILE A 109 -5.53 -19.39 -5.25
N SER A 110 -5.33 -18.59 -6.29
CA SER A 110 -6.38 -18.21 -7.23
C SER A 110 -7.06 -19.41 -7.92
N LYS A 111 -6.30 -20.47 -8.19
CA LYS A 111 -6.82 -21.73 -8.75
C LYS A 111 -7.64 -22.55 -7.76
N LYS A 112 -7.40 -22.38 -6.45
CA LYS A 112 -8.07 -23.16 -5.38
C LYS A 112 -9.30 -22.44 -4.80
N LEU A 113 -9.45 -21.14 -5.06
CA LEU A 113 -10.60 -20.39 -4.57
C LEU A 113 -11.89 -20.92 -5.20
N PRO A 114 -12.97 -21.09 -4.39
CA PRO A 114 -14.27 -21.48 -4.93
C PRO A 114 -14.80 -20.45 -5.94
N ASN A 115 -15.42 -20.89 -7.03
CA ASN A 115 -15.93 -20.00 -8.05
C ASN A 115 -17.02 -19.05 -7.54
N ASN A 116 -17.80 -19.47 -6.56
CA ASN A 116 -18.87 -18.69 -5.94
C ASN A 116 -18.40 -17.81 -4.76
N ASN A 117 -17.12 -17.86 -4.37
CA ASN A 117 -16.58 -17.08 -3.26
C ASN A 117 -15.18 -16.57 -3.58
N ARG A 118 -15.09 -15.63 -4.50
CA ARG A 118 -13.84 -15.00 -4.94
C ARG A 118 -13.73 -13.53 -4.52
N LYS A 119 -14.66 -13.07 -3.66
CA LYS A 119 -14.71 -11.70 -3.17
C LYS A 119 -13.45 -11.35 -2.39
N ALA A 120 -12.93 -10.16 -2.66
CA ALA A 120 -11.77 -9.62 -1.98
C ALA A 120 -11.85 -8.10 -1.86
N PHE A 121 -11.03 -7.54 -0.97
CA PHE A 121 -10.89 -6.11 -0.78
C PHE A 121 -9.42 -5.72 -0.82
N PHE A 122 -9.11 -4.60 -1.45
CA PHE A 122 -7.90 -3.85 -1.11
C PHE A 122 -8.29 -2.81 -0.08
N ARG A 123 -7.62 -2.83 1.09
CA ARG A 123 -7.76 -1.80 2.12
C ARG A 123 -6.47 -1.04 2.28
N THR A 124 -6.60 0.26 2.55
CA THR A 124 -5.46 1.13 2.78
C THR A 124 -5.82 2.16 3.85
N VAL A 125 -4.88 2.43 4.72
CA VAL A 125 -4.92 3.57 5.64
C VAL A 125 -3.75 4.49 5.30
N ILE A 126 -4.07 5.74 5.01
CA ILE A 126 -3.07 6.79 4.79
C ILE A 126 -3.03 7.65 6.05
N THR A 127 -1.83 7.90 6.55
CA THR A 127 -1.60 8.77 7.70
C THR A 127 -0.68 9.93 7.34
N PHE A 128 -1.11 11.14 7.66
CA PHE A 128 -0.28 12.33 7.70
C PHE A 128 0.14 12.61 9.14
N ALA A 129 1.43 12.86 9.35
CA ALA A 129 2.00 13.11 10.67
C ALA A 129 2.87 14.38 10.67
N LEU A 130 2.79 15.12 11.76
CA LEU A 130 3.71 16.23 12.05
C LEU A 130 4.81 15.75 13.01
N PRO A 131 6.02 16.33 12.94
CA PRO A 131 7.09 16.05 13.91
C PRO A 131 6.69 16.29 15.37
N SER A 132 5.71 17.17 15.60
CA SER A 132 5.13 17.46 16.92
C SER A 132 4.34 16.30 17.54
N GLY A 133 4.05 15.24 16.76
CA GLY A 133 3.29 14.07 17.21
C GLY A 133 1.81 14.07 16.79
N ARG A 134 1.30 15.14 16.19
CA ARG A 134 -0.09 15.15 15.67
C ARG A 134 -0.20 14.29 14.44
N VAL A 135 -1.28 13.49 14.36
CA VAL A 135 -1.57 12.59 13.24
C VAL A 135 -3.01 12.71 12.78
N TRP A 136 -3.22 12.49 11.49
CA TRP A 136 -4.53 12.34 10.85
C TRP A 136 -4.48 11.14 9.95
N SER A 137 -5.46 10.27 10.06
CA SER A 137 -5.55 9.05 9.26
C SER A 137 -6.89 8.98 8.54
N VAL A 138 -6.85 8.53 7.29
CA VAL A 138 -8.02 8.21 6.49
C VAL A 138 -7.91 6.77 6.01
N GLU A 139 -9.04 6.10 5.89
CA GLU A 139 -9.14 4.72 5.40
C GLU A 139 -9.95 4.68 4.13
N GLY A 140 -9.58 3.81 3.22
CA GLY A 140 -10.31 3.53 1.99
C GLY A 140 -10.18 2.08 1.60
N ASP A 141 -11.19 1.57 0.90
CA ASP A 141 -11.18 0.22 0.35
C ASP A 141 -11.74 0.17 -1.07
N VAL A 142 -11.32 -0.85 -1.78
CA VAL A 142 -11.85 -1.21 -3.11
C VAL A 142 -12.32 -2.64 -3.06
N GLU A 143 -13.61 -2.86 -3.37
CA GLU A 143 -14.19 -4.19 -3.50
C GLU A 143 -13.95 -4.74 -4.89
N GLY A 144 -13.57 -6.01 -4.98
CA GLY A 144 -13.38 -6.73 -6.21
C GLY A 144 -13.42 -8.24 -6.02
N ILE A 145 -12.94 -8.95 -7.02
CA ILE A 145 -12.80 -10.41 -6.99
C ILE A 145 -11.40 -10.84 -7.40
N ILE A 146 -10.97 -11.98 -6.89
CA ILE A 146 -9.75 -12.62 -7.34
C ILE A 146 -10.01 -13.38 -8.65
N SER A 147 -9.37 -12.96 -9.72
CA SER A 147 -9.38 -13.69 -10.99
C SER A 147 -8.61 -15.01 -10.85
N GLU A 148 -9.07 -16.05 -11.54
CA GLU A 148 -8.34 -17.33 -11.59
C GLU A 148 -6.98 -17.18 -12.29
N LYS A 149 -6.94 -16.35 -13.33
CA LYS A 149 -5.72 -16.02 -14.07
C LYS A 149 -5.34 -14.55 -13.82
N PRO A 150 -4.07 -14.26 -13.59
CA PRO A 150 -3.64 -12.86 -13.47
C PRO A 150 -3.72 -12.16 -14.83
N HIS A 151 -3.83 -10.85 -14.81
CA HIS A 151 -3.58 -10.04 -15.97
C HIS A 151 -2.12 -10.18 -16.40
N LEU A 152 -1.85 -10.08 -17.70
CA LEU A 152 -0.51 -10.31 -18.29
C LEU A 152 0.54 -9.32 -17.76
N LYS A 153 0.14 -8.10 -17.44
CA LYS A 153 1.04 -7.06 -16.93
C LYS A 153 1.16 -7.17 -15.41
N LEU A 154 2.34 -7.52 -14.93
CA LEU A 154 2.69 -7.45 -13.51
C LEU A 154 3.25 -6.07 -13.19
N LEU A 155 2.84 -5.49 -12.06
CA LEU A 155 3.32 -4.19 -11.60
C LEU A 155 4.30 -4.39 -10.44
N LYS A 156 5.51 -3.87 -10.60
CA LYS A 156 6.54 -3.90 -9.54
C LYS A 156 6.04 -3.19 -8.29
N GLY A 157 6.14 -3.86 -7.15
CA GLY A 157 5.66 -3.38 -5.86
C GLY A 157 4.18 -3.65 -5.58
N TYR A 158 3.45 -4.27 -6.55
CA TYR A 158 2.02 -4.53 -6.45
C TYR A 158 1.64 -5.94 -6.92
N PRO A 159 2.15 -7.00 -6.27
CA PRO A 159 2.01 -8.38 -6.73
C PRO A 159 0.56 -8.87 -6.86
N TYR A 160 -0.34 -8.30 -6.08
CA TYR A 160 -1.74 -8.72 -6.05
C TYR A 160 -2.65 -8.03 -7.07
N ARG A 161 -2.27 -6.84 -7.58
CA ARG A 161 -3.14 -6.03 -8.46
C ARG A 161 -3.48 -6.72 -9.77
N SER A 162 -2.59 -7.57 -10.28
CA SER A 162 -2.83 -8.36 -11.50
C SER A 162 -3.88 -9.47 -11.33
N PHE A 163 -4.18 -9.86 -10.09
CA PHE A 163 -5.23 -10.84 -9.78
C PHE A 163 -6.55 -10.19 -9.41
N PHE A 164 -6.56 -8.90 -9.12
CA PHE A 164 -7.71 -8.22 -8.59
C PHE A 164 -8.52 -7.55 -9.71
N PHE A 165 -9.71 -8.10 -9.97
CA PHE A 165 -10.65 -7.60 -10.96
C PHE A 165 -11.78 -6.84 -10.27
N ILE A 166 -12.16 -5.68 -10.81
CA ILE A 166 -13.23 -4.82 -10.30
C ILE A 166 -14.44 -4.95 -11.22
N PRO A 167 -15.47 -5.76 -10.87
CA PRO A 167 -16.61 -6.02 -11.75
C PRO A 167 -17.37 -4.76 -12.16
N LYS A 168 -17.53 -3.82 -11.22
CA LYS A 168 -18.22 -2.53 -11.48
C LYS A 168 -17.57 -1.70 -12.57
N LEU A 169 -16.26 -1.83 -12.78
CA LEU A 169 -15.49 -1.11 -13.79
C LEU A 169 -15.17 -1.97 -15.00
N ASN A 170 -15.43 -3.29 -14.92
CA ASN A 170 -15.03 -4.29 -15.90
C ASN A 170 -13.51 -4.21 -16.25
N LYS A 171 -12.67 -4.00 -15.24
CA LYS A 171 -11.22 -3.80 -15.39
C LYS A 171 -10.46 -4.47 -14.25
N PHE A 172 -9.21 -4.86 -14.50
CA PHE A 172 -8.28 -5.16 -13.43
C PHE A 172 -7.89 -3.87 -12.69
N TYR A 173 -7.52 -3.99 -11.41
CA TYR A 173 -7.27 -2.83 -10.56
C TYR A 173 -6.20 -1.89 -11.14
N HIS A 174 -5.13 -2.43 -11.71
CA HIS A 174 -4.05 -1.63 -12.31
C HIS A 174 -4.44 -0.93 -13.64
N GLU A 175 -5.57 -1.30 -14.25
CA GLU A 175 -6.11 -0.64 -15.45
C GLU A 175 -7.15 0.42 -15.10
N SER A 176 -7.55 0.48 -13.82
CA SER A 176 -8.53 1.44 -13.34
C SER A 176 -7.90 2.80 -13.06
N GLU A 177 -8.70 3.85 -13.13
CA GLU A 177 -8.25 5.20 -12.73
C GLU A 177 -7.94 5.30 -11.23
N LEU A 178 -8.42 4.32 -10.44
CA LEU A 178 -8.12 4.20 -9.01
C LEU A 178 -6.66 3.82 -8.73
N SER A 179 -5.92 3.41 -9.76
CA SER A 179 -4.50 3.03 -9.66
C SER A 179 -3.54 4.13 -10.17
N LYS A 180 -4.10 5.27 -10.56
CA LYS A 180 -3.32 6.42 -11.06
C LYS A 180 -3.21 7.51 -10.02
#